data_672676d528998bb6a94544c17bf6f342
#
_entry.id   672676d528998bb6a94544c17bf6f342
#
_cell.length_a   1.000
_cell.length_b   1.000
_cell.length_c   1.000
_cell.angle_alpha   90.00
_cell.angle_beta   90.00
_cell.angle_gamma   90.00
#
_symmetry.space_group_name_H-M   'P 1'
#
loop_
_entity.id
_entity.type
_entity.pdbx_description
1 polymer ?
#
loop_
_entity_poly.entity_id
_entity_poly.type
_entity_poly.pdbx_seq_one_letter_code
_entity_poly.pdbx_strand_id
1 'polypeptide(L)'
;MKNALLCLLAAVAALCSCSEKEASIPLYGWEGIGKNPNLEEVRAKFQTYKSHGFTGVCINAALEDIPALSAIAHEEGLEYHAWKPCMLQEGKPHEWYTVNRLGQSADEFPAYVQYYQALDPAHPDVQDFIVSMATEIAAVPDVDYVQLDYIRYADAILARGLWDKYGLDFSDGPYPPADYCYCDRCVGEFKELTGIDILQAEDPQAVPEWTAFRCGKVTALVSKVCDAVHALGKKVSADVFPGPDSHAVPMVRQQWDQWPIDMVFPMNYNDFYLEGADWLAEITAEEVKAAGDVPVISGLFICREWQRKAEIKDPEGHGLLPSEIATAVKGSMDAGAAGICLFTPGSMTPEHWAELDKLVL
;
A
#
# COMPACT_ATOMS: atom_id res chain seq x y z
N MET A 1 -38.00 39.29 -67.51
CA MET A 1 -36.80 38.63 -68.01
C MET A 1 -35.80 38.57 -66.86
N LYS A 2 -35.23 37.47 -66.62
CA LYS A 2 -34.24 37.01 -65.67
C LYS A 2 -34.80 36.18 -64.44
N ASN A 3 -34.81 34.89 -64.66
CA ASN A 3 -34.99 33.86 -63.65
C ASN A 3 -33.81 33.82 -62.67
N ALA A 4 -34.11 33.81 -61.41
CA ALA A 4 -33.11 33.51 -60.39
C ALA A 4 -33.51 32.18 -59.79
N LEU A 5 -32.66 31.14 -60.00
CA LEU A 5 -32.77 29.79 -59.52
C LEU A 5 -32.26 29.78 -58.06
N LEU A 6 -33.13 29.43 -57.11
CA LEU A 6 -32.76 29.24 -55.71
C LEU A 6 -32.27 27.80 -55.51
N CYS A 7 -30.96 27.64 -55.32
CA CYS A 7 -30.38 26.36 -54.85
C CYS A 7 -30.53 26.26 -53.34
N LEU A 8 -31.40 25.33 -52.86
CA LEU A 8 -31.46 24.93 -51.46
C LEU A 8 -30.31 23.93 -51.20
N LEU A 9 -29.29 24.34 -50.48
CA LEU A 9 -28.30 23.42 -49.90
C LEU A 9 -28.81 22.92 -48.55
N ALA A 10 -29.27 21.68 -48.53
CA ALA A 10 -29.54 20.97 -47.31
C ALA A 10 -28.21 20.49 -46.67
N ALA A 11 -27.76 21.18 -45.64
CA ALA A 11 -26.65 20.69 -44.80
C ALA A 11 -27.14 19.59 -43.87
N VAL A 12 -26.83 18.34 -44.20
CA VAL A 12 -26.99 17.20 -43.27
C VAL A 12 -25.86 17.29 -42.26
N ALA A 13 -26.16 17.82 -41.06
CA ALA A 13 -25.28 17.70 -39.93
C ALA A 13 -25.33 16.26 -39.45
N ALA A 14 -24.33 15.45 -39.80
CA ALA A 14 -24.07 14.20 -39.18
C ALA A 14 -23.61 14.48 -37.75
N LEU A 15 -24.53 14.31 -36.80
CA LEU A 15 -24.18 14.20 -35.37
C LEU A 15 -23.41 12.89 -35.20
N CYS A 16 -22.08 12.91 -35.29
CA CYS A 16 -21.24 11.90 -34.70
C CYS A 16 -21.44 12.00 -33.18
N SER A 17 -22.33 11.21 -32.66
CA SER A 17 -22.34 10.87 -31.24
C SER A 17 -21.09 10.02 -30.97
N CYS A 18 -19.96 10.68 -30.67
CA CYS A 18 -18.91 10.01 -29.93
C CYS A 18 -19.50 9.75 -28.55
N SER A 19 -19.95 8.51 -28.30
CA SER A 19 -20.03 8.03 -26.93
C SER A 19 -18.58 8.07 -26.42
N GLU A 20 -18.26 9.03 -25.56
CA GLU A 20 -17.07 8.92 -24.73
C GLU A 20 -17.23 7.57 -24.01
N LYS A 21 -16.38 6.59 -24.36
CA LYS A 21 -16.22 5.42 -23.50
C LYS A 21 -15.83 5.99 -22.16
N GLU A 22 -16.65 5.82 -21.14
CA GLU A 22 -16.23 6.10 -19.77
C GLU A 22 -14.89 5.41 -19.58
N ALA A 23 -13.89 6.18 -19.13
CA ALA A 23 -12.56 5.64 -18.91
C ALA A 23 -12.67 4.48 -17.93
N SER A 24 -12.18 3.30 -18.32
CA SER A 24 -12.19 2.15 -17.42
C SER A 24 -11.41 2.48 -16.15
N ILE A 25 -11.93 2.10 -14.98
CA ILE A 25 -11.27 2.28 -13.68
C ILE A 25 -9.97 1.46 -13.68
N PRO A 26 -8.79 2.06 -13.47
CA PRO A 26 -7.56 1.28 -13.29
C PRO A 26 -7.69 0.36 -12.08
N LEU A 27 -7.50 -0.94 -12.30
CA LEU A 27 -7.72 -1.98 -11.30
C LEU A 27 -6.46 -2.81 -11.10
N TYR A 28 -6.07 -2.95 -9.85
CA TYR A 28 -4.89 -3.70 -9.41
C TYR A 28 -5.29 -4.77 -8.39
N GLY A 29 -4.39 -5.72 -8.13
CA GLY A 29 -4.62 -6.71 -7.09
C GLY A 29 -3.33 -7.19 -6.47
N TRP A 30 -3.31 -7.24 -5.12
CA TRP A 30 -2.24 -7.86 -4.37
C TRP A 30 -2.41 -9.38 -4.32
N GLU A 31 -1.34 -10.10 -4.63
CA GLU A 31 -1.32 -11.55 -4.61
C GLU A 31 0.02 -12.08 -4.11
N GLY A 32 0.00 -13.04 -3.20
CA GLY A 32 1.16 -13.80 -2.80
C GLY A 32 1.33 -15.03 -3.68
N ILE A 33 2.50 -15.19 -4.29
CA ILE A 33 2.83 -16.38 -5.08
C ILE A 33 3.95 -17.14 -4.39
N GLY A 34 3.69 -18.39 -4.05
CA GLY A 34 4.67 -19.27 -3.40
C GLY A 34 5.88 -19.54 -4.28
N LYS A 35 6.97 -19.99 -3.66
CA LYS A 35 8.24 -20.29 -4.33
C LYS A 35 8.09 -21.42 -5.34
N ASN A 36 8.76 -21.29 -6.50
CA ASN A 36 8.69 -22.22 -7.63
C ASN A 36 7.26 -22.52 -8.10
N PRO A 37 6.48 -21.50 -8.49
CA PRO A 37 5.09 -21.66 -8.86
C PRO A 37 4.90 -22.45 -10.16
N ASN A 38 3.71 -23.03 -10.33
CA ASN A 38 3.29 -23.55 -11.63
C ASN A 38 2.94 -22.36 -12.55
N LEU A 39 3.79 -22.09 -13.54
CA LEU A 39 3.65 -20.93 -14.41
C LEU A 39 2.39 -20.97 -15.28
N GLU A 40 1.86 -22.14 -15.62
CA GLU A 40 0.59 -22.28 -16.37
C GLU A 40 -0.60 -21.86 -15.48
N GLU A 41 -0.59 -22.19 -14.19
CA GLU A 41 -1.61 -21.76 -13.26
C GLU A 41 -1.55 -20.24 -13.02
N VAL A 42 -0.32 -19.68 -12.94
CA VAL A 42 -0.14 -18.22 -12.84
C VAL A 42 -0.68 -17.52 -14.08
N ARG A 43 -0.37 -18.04 -15.28
CA ARG A 43 -0.88 -17.49 -16.54
C ARG A 43 -2.41 -17.50 -16.57
N ALA A 44 -3.03 -18.63 -16.22
CA ALA A 44 -4.49 -18.74 -16.17
C ALA A 44 -5.12 -17.76 -15.17
N LYS A 45 -4.45 -17.54 -14.03
CA LYS A 45 -4.85 -16.54 -13.03
C LYS A 45 -4.78 -15.13 -13.61
N PHE A 46 -3.68 -14.74 -14.26
CA PHE A 46 -3.50 -13.41 -14.86
C PHE A 46 -4.48 -13.18 -16.02
N GLN A 47 -4.75 -14.19 -16.85
CA GLN A 47 -5.82 -14.14 -17.86
C GLN A 47 -7.20 -13.88 -17.24
N THR A 48 -7.48 -14.53 -16.11
CA THR A 48 -8.72 -14.27 -15.38
C THR A 48 -8.80 -12.83 -14.91
N TYR A 49 -7.73 -12.30 -14.29
CA TYR A 49 -7.69 -10.88 -13.86
C TYR A 49 -7.86 -9.94 -15.05
N LYS A 50 -7.15 -10.20 -16.15
CA LYS A 50 -7.30 -9.38 -17.37
C LYS A 50 -8.72 -9.40 -17.92
N SER A 51 -9.41 -10.54 -17.87
CA SER A 51 -10.81 -10.64 -18.32
C SER A 51 -11.80 -9.84 -17.45
N HIS A 52 -11.43 -9.55 -16.20
CA HIS A 52 -12.16 -8.68 -15.27
C HIS A 52 -11.64 -7.22 -15.28
N GLY A 53 -10.89 -6.82 -16.31
CA GLY A 53 -10.51 -5.42 -16.51
C GLY A 53 -9.28 -4.96 -15.73
N PHE A 54 -8.49 -5.87 -15.13
CA PHE A 54 -7.29 -5.48 -14.39
C PHE A 54 -6.27 -4.77 -15.30
N THR A 55 -5.68 -3.71 -14.75
CA THR A 55 -4.59 -2.95 -15.33
C THR A 55 -3.24 -3.57 -14.98
N GLY A 56 -3.09 -4.03 -13.73
CA GLY A 56 -1.84 -4.59 -13.24
C GLY A 56 -2.01 -5.51 -12.04
N VAL A 57 -0.92 -6.13 -11.63
CA VAL A 57 -0.82 -7.04 -10.50
C VAL A 57 0.34 -6.64 -9.58
N CYS A 58 0.12 -6.73 -8.28
CA CYS A 58 1.09 -6.47 -7.23
C CYS A 58 1.49 -7.82 -6.61
N ILE A 59 2.64 -8.36 -6.98
CA ILE A 59 3.00 -9.74 -6.69
C ILE A 59 4.13 -9.84 -5.66
N ASN A 60 3.84 -10.46 -4.51
CA ASN A 60 4.86 -10.89 -3.58
C ASN A 60 5.32 -12.31 -3.94
N ALA A 61 6.55 -12.44 -4.38
CA ALA A 61 7.17 -13.71 -4.77
C ALA A 61 8.65 -13.78 -4.35
N ALA A 62 9.25 -14.96 -4.47
CA ALA A 62 10.71 -15.11 -4.34
C ALA A 62 11.44 -14.33 -5.45
N LEU A 63 12.62 -13.76 -5.17
CA LEU A 63 13.35 -12.94 -6.13
C LEU A 63 13.67 -13.72 -7.42
N GLU A 64 14.00 -14.99 -7.31
CA GLU A 64 14.29 -15.88 -8.42
C GLU A 64 13.10 -16.14 -9.36
N ASP A 65 11.86 -15.97 -8.87
CA ASP A 65 10.63 -16.19 -9.65
C ASP A 65 10.15 -14.92 -10.38
N ILE A 66 10.57 -13.73 -9.93
CA ILE A 66 10.12 -12.43 -10.48
C ILE A 66 10.29 -12.35 -12.00
N PRO A 67 11.43 -12.76 -12.61
CA PRO A 67 11.59 -12.65 -14.06
C PRO A 67 10.55 -13.43 -14.86
N ALA A 68 10.18 -14.63 -14.42
CA ALA A 68 9.16 -15.43 -15.11
C ALA A 68 7.76 -14.87 -14.89
N LEU A 69 7.46 -14.38 -13.69
CA LEU A 69 6.14 -13.85 -13.32
C LEU A 69 5.87 -12.51 -14.02
N SER A 70 6.85 -11.62 -14.07
CA SER A 70 6.72 -10.33 -14.75
C SER A 70 6.56 -10.48 -16.26
N ALA A 71 7.32 -11.41 -16.88
CA ALA A 71 7.15 -11.73 -18.29
C ALA A 71 5.74 -12.23 -18.63
N ILE A 72 5.19 -13.15 -17.80
CA ILE A 72 3.80 -13.63 -17.97
C ILE A 72 2.81 -12.48 -17.81
N ALA A 73 2.98 -11.58 -16.83
CA ALA A 73 2.09 -10.43 -16.66
C ALA A 73 2.08 -9.55 -17.91
N HIS A 74 3.23 -9.23 -18.47
CA HIS A 74 3.35 -8.45 -19.71
C HIS A 74 2.75 -9.17 -20.92
N GLU A 75 2.95 -10.48 -21.08
CA GLU A 75 2.32 -11.27 -22.14
C GLU A 75 0.79 -11.23 -22.08
N GLU A 76 0.22 -11.16 -20.87
CA GLU A 76 -1.22 -11.03 -20.64
C GLU A 76 -1.69 -9.55 -20.61
N GLY A 77 -0.78 -8.59 -20.86
CA GLY A 77 -1.09 -7.15 -20.95
C GLY A 77 -1.38 -6.50 -19.58
N LEU A 78 -0.71 -6.95 -18.53
CA LEU A 78 -0.79 -6.43 -17.18
C LEU A 78 0.52 -5.74 -16.78
N GLU A 79 0.45 -4.61 -16.08
CA GLU A 79 1.59 -4.04 -15.36
C GLU A 79 2.02 -4.95 -14.22
N TYR A 80 3.32 -5.04 -13.95
CA TYR A 80 3.87 -5.84 -12.88
C TYR A 80 4.53 -5.00 -11.80
N HIS A 81 3.91 -4.98 -10.61
CA HIS A 81 4.49 -4.41 -9.40
C HIS A 81 5.12 -5.53 -8.58
N ALA A 82 6.44 -5.50 -8.42
CA ALA A 82 7.16 -6.45 -7.57
C ALA A 82 6.98 -6.05 -6.10
N TRP A 83 5.97 -6.59 -5.45
CA TRP A 83 5.60 -6.30 -4.06
C TRP A 83 6.53 -7.01 -3.08
N LYS A 84 7.21 -6.23 -2.20
CA LYS A 84 8.17 -6.77 -1.23
C LYS A 84 8.02 -6.17 0.16
N PRO A 85 7.82 -7.02 1.21
CA PRO A 85 8.03 -6.59 2.59
C PRO A 85 9.46 -6.13 2.80
N CYS A 86 9.65 -4.89 3.27
CA CYS A 86 10.97 -4.27 3.42
C CYS A 86 11.55 -4.48 4.82
N MET A 87 10.90 -3.95 5.85
CA MET A 87 11.46 -3.87 7.19
C MET A 87 11.17 -5.09 8.08
N LEU A 88 10.23 -5.97 7.71
CA LEU A 88 9.97 -7.20 8.43
C LEU A 88 10.82 -8.33 7.85
N GLN A 89 11.95 -8.63 8.49
CA GLN A 89 12.94 -9.59 8.00
C GLN A 89 13.47 -10.45 9.15
N GLU A 90 13.30 -11.75 9.06
CA GLU A 90 13.87 -12.70 10.02
C GLU A 90 15.33 -13.04 9.67
N GLY A 91 16.10 -13.44 10.68
CA GLY A 91 17.45 -14.00 10.51
C GLY A 91 18.52 -13.01 10.03
N LYS A 92 18.33 -11.72 10.30
CA LYS A 92 19.33 -10.67 10.06
C LYS A 92 20.25 -10.52 11.28
N PRO A 93 21.40 -9.81 11.15
CA PRO A 93 22.25 -9.48 12.29
C PRO A 93 21.47 -8.78 13.41
N HIS A 94 21.73 -9.14 14.66
CA HIS A 94 21.02 -8.62 15.83
C HIS A 94 21.03 -7.07 15.89
N GLU A 95 22.12 -6.44 15.54
CA GLU A 95 22.29 -4.98 15.55
C GLU A 95 21.46 -4.25 14.46
N TRP A 96 20.85 -4.99 13.53
CA TRP A 96 19.99 -4.42 12.51
C TRP A 96 18.55 -4.18 12.99
N TYR A 97 18.16 -4.85 14.09
CA TYR A 97 16.79 -4.78 14.57
C TYR A 97 16.52 -3.53 15.40
N THR A 98 15.28 -3.07 15.33
CA THR A 98 14.82 -1.97 16.17
C THR A 98 14.83 -2.37 17.65
N VAL A 99 15.07 -1.38 18.51
CA VAL A 99 14.95 -1.52 19.97
C VAL A 99 13.74 -0.73 20.44
N ASN A 100 12.86 -1.37 21.22
CA ASN A 100 11.66 -0.73 21.74
C ASN A 100 11.95 0.19 22.94
N ARG A 101 10.92 0.92 23.40
CA ARG A 101 11.04 1.85 24.54
C ARG A 101 11.49 1.17 25.84
N LEU A 102 11.37 -0.16 25.97
CA LEU A 102 11.80 -0.93 27.14
C LEU A 102 13.25 -1.44 27.03
N GLY A 103 13.96 -1.08 25.94
CA GLY A 103 15.32 -1.55 25.68
C GLY A 103 15.41 -2.97 25.13
N GLN A 104 14.32 -3.51 24.58
CA GLN A 104 14.25 -4.86 24.03
C GLN A 104 14.36 -4.82 22.51
N SER A 105 15.18 -5.71 21.93
CA SER A 105 15.36 -5.84 20.49
C SER A 105 14.21 -6.62 19.85
N ALA A 106 13.79 -6.21 18.65
CA ALA A 106 12.64 -6.80 17.96
C ALA A 106 12.85 -8.24 17.45
N ASP A 107 14.07 -8.73 17.33
CA ASP A 107 14.35 -10.13 17.00
C ASP A 107 14.14 -11.08 18.21
N GLU A 108 14.37 -10.59 19.43
CA GLU A 108 14.17 -11.35 20.65
C GLU A 108 12.77 -11.14 21.25
N PHE A 109 12.23 -9.93 21.10
CA PHE A 109 10.93 -9.52 21.64
C PHE A 109 10.09 -8.82 20.57
N PRO A 110 9.66 -9.56 19.53
CA PRO A 110 8.84 -8.98 18.46
C PRO A 110 7.48 -8.52 19.02
N ALA A 111 7.02 -7.38 18.50
CA ALA A 111 5.71 -6.88 18.88
C ALA A 111 4.59 -7.77 18.30
N TYR A 112 3.56 -8.04 19.11
CA TYR A 112 2.32 -8.74 18.73
C TYR A 112 2.46 -10.17 18.25
N VAL A 113 3.28 -10.44 17.23
CA VAL A 113 3.43 -11.73 16.54
C VAL A 113 4.90 -12.02 16.23
N GLN A 114 5.26 -13.32 16.17
CA GLN A 114 6.65 -13.76 16.07
C GLN A 114 7.41 -13.22 14.85
N TYR A 115 6.74 -13.05 13.70
CA TYR A 115 7.37 -12.56 12.49
C TYR A 115 7.57 -11.02 12.46
N TYR A 116 7.10 -10.31 13.50
CA TYR A 116 7.17 -8.85 13.58
C TYR A 116 8.57 -8.35 13.99
N GLN A 117 9.59 -8.94 13.40
CA GLN A 117 11.00 -8.63 13.62
C GLN A 117 11.40 -7.46 12.73
N ALA A 118 11.18 -6.22 13.23
CA ALA A 118 11.35 -5.01 12.46
C ALA A 118 12.80 -4.52 12.46
N LEU A 119 13.36 -4.29 11.27
CA LEU A 119 14.67 -3.68 11.07
C LEU A 119 14.66 -2.18 11.38
N ASP A 120 15.82 -1.61 11.73
CA ASP A 120 16.00 -0.19 12.01
C ASP A 120 16.26 0.60 10.71
N PRO A 121 15.33 1.46 10.24
CA PRO A 121 15.53 2.27 9.03
C PRO A 121 16.66 3.29 9.15
N ALA A 122 17.16 3.55 10.36
CA ALA A 122 18.32 4.40 10.59
C ALA A 122 19.66 3.66 10.47
N HIS A 123 19.64 2.31 10.43
CA HIS A 123 20.88 1.52 10.34
C HIS A 123 21.47 1.57 8.93
N PRO A 124 22.74 1.97 8.70
CA PRO A 124 23.34 2.06 7.37
C PRO A 124 23.27 0.75 6.58
N ASP A 125 23.64 -0.39 7.18
CA ASP A 125 23.64 -1.69 6.52
C ASP A 125 22.22 -2.17 6.18
N VAL A 126 21.19 -1.78 6.97
CA VAL A 126 19.79 -2.02 6.64
C VAL A 126 19.39 -1.20 5.43
N GLN A 127 19.79 0.07 5.36
CA GLN A 127 19.52 0.91 4.20
C GLN A 127 20.18 0.33 2.95
N ASP A 128 21.44 -0.07 3.03
CA ASP A 128 22.18 -0.69 1.91
C ASP A 128 21.52 -2.00 1.48
N PHE A 129 21.06 -2.82 2.43
CA PHE A 129 20.34 -4.06 2.14
C PHE A 129 19.02 -3.80 1.39
N ILE A 130 18.20 -2.84 1.84
CA ILE A 130 16.90 -2.53 1.20
C ILE A 130 17.14 -1.92 -0.19
N VAL A 131 18.09 -1.01 -0.35
CA VAL A 131 18.45 -0.42 -1.65
C VAL A 131 18.96 -1.49 -2.61
N SER A 132 19.82 -2.42 -2.14
CA SER A 132 20.32 -3.52 -2.96
C SER A 132 19.20 -4.43 -3.44
N MET A 133 18.28 -4.82 -2.56
CA MET A 133 17.11 -5.63 -2.90
C MET A 133 16.23 -4.93 -3.96
N ALA A 134 15.94 -3.66 -3.77
CA ALA A 134 15.13 -2.88 -4.71
C ALA A 134 15.83 -2.73 -6.08
N THR A 135 17.14 -2.54 -6.09
CA THR A 135 17.96 -2.45 -7.31
C THR A 135 18.00 -3.78 -8.07
N GLU A 136 18.12 -4.90 -7.36
CA GLU A 136 18.08 -6.25 -7.97
C GLU A 136 16.74 -6.49 -8.67
N ILE A 137 15.62 -6.12 -8.03
CA ILE A 137 14.28 -6.21 -8.61
C ILE A 137 14.14 -5.28 -9.82
N ALA A 138 14.59 -4.03 -9.70
CA ALA A 138 14.52 -3.04 -10.77
C ALA A 138 15.35 -3.42 -12.01
N ALA A 139 16.36 -4.25 -11.85
CA ALA A 139 17.16 -4.77 -12.96
C ALA A 139 16.41 -5.79 -13.83
N VAL A 140 15.26 -6.33 -13.37
CA VAL A 140 14.44 -7.27 -14.16
C VAL A 140 13.70 -6.49 -15.26
N PRO A 141 13.83 -6.86 -16.56
CA PRO A 141 13.29 -6.07 -17.67
C PRO A 141 11.78 -5.79 -17.59
N ASP A 142 10.99 -6.81 -17.25
CA ASP A 142 9.52 -6.75 -17.26
C ASP A 142 8.88 -6.34 -15.91
N VAL A 143 9.67 -5.87 -14.96
CA VAL A 143 9.18 -5.19 -13.76
C VAL A 143 8.89 -3.73 -14.11
N ASP A 144 7.69 -3.24 -13.84
CA ASP A 144 7.30 -1.84 -14.04
C ASP A 144 7.56 -1.02 -12.77
N TYR A 145 7.18 -1.57 -11.62
CA TYR A 145 7.33 -0.94 -10.32
C TYR A 145 8.00 -1.86 -9.30
N VAL A 146 8.91 -1.29 -8.51
CA VAL A 146 9.31 -1.88 -7.23
C VAL A 146 8.32 -1.38 -6.18
N GLN A 147 7.52 -2.27 -5.60
CA GLN A 147 6.49 -1.92 -4.63
C GLN A 147 6.95 -2.23 -3.21
N LEU A 148 7.04 -1.19 -2.39
CA LEU A 148 7.58 -1.23 -1.04
C LEU A 148 6.45 -1.44 -0.02
N ASP A 149 6.39 -2.61 0.59
CA ASP A 149 5.52 -2.87 1.72
C ASP A 149 6.31 -2.92 3.03
N TYR A 150 5.63 -2.72 4.15
CA TYR A 150 6.28 -2.63 5.47
C TYR A 150 7.50 -1.70 5.49
N ILE A 151 7.54 -0.68 4.64
CA ILE A 151 8.60 0.36 4.66
C ILE A 151 8.26 1.38 5.76
N ARG A 152 8.36 0.94 7.01
CA ARG A 152 7.88 1.63 8.19
C ARG A 152 8.42 1.01 9.48
N TYR A 153 8.19 1.68 10.60
CA TYR A 153 8.33 1.02 11.91
C TYR A 153 7.16 0.04 12.15
N ALA A 154 7.31 -0.82 13.16
CA ALA A 154 6.20 -1.63 13.65
C ALA A 154 5.07 -0.74 14.18
N ASP A 155 3.87 -1.31 14.27
CA ASP A 155 2.68 -0.58 14.70
C ASP A 155 2.81 -0.18 16.18
N ALA A 156 3.17 1.07 16.45
CA ALA A 156 3.19 1.61 17.80
C ALA A 156 1.77 1.73 18.38
N ILE A 157 0.79 1.93 17.50
CA ILE A 157 -0.65 1.88 17.78
C ILE A 157 -1.27 0.96 16.74
N LEU A 158 -1.95 -0.10 17.17
CA LEU A 158 -2.73 -0.96 16.26
C LEU A 158 -4.00 -0.29 15.79
N ALA A 159 -4.45 -0.64 14.59
CA ALA A 159 -5.79 -0.28 14.13
C ALA A 159 -6.86 -0.77 15.15
N ARG A 160 -7.89 0.05 15.36
CA ARG A 160 -8.87 -0.12 16.46
C ARG A 160 -9.51 -1.52 16.48
N GLY A 161 -9.78 -2.09 15.33
CA GLY A 161 -10.38 -3.42 15.18
C GLY A 161 -9.49 -4.56 15.67
N LEU A 162 -8.18 -4.34 15.82
CA LEU A 162 -7.22 -5.35 16.29
C LEU A 162 -7.03 -5.34 17.82
N TRP A 163 -7.51 -4.32 18.53
CA TRP A 163 -7.24 -4.20 19.96
C TRP A 163 -7.71 -5.40 20.77
N ASP A 164 -8.94 -5.85 20.53
CA ASP A 164 -9.53 -6.98 21.24
C ASP A 164 -8.80 -8.31 20.94
N LYS A 165 -8.30 -8.49 19.71
CA LYS A 165 -7.52 -9.66 19.30
C LYS A 165 -6.26 -9.82 20.13
N TYR A 166 -5.58 -8.73 20.46
CA TYR A 166 -4.34 -8.73 21.23
C TYR A 166 -4.56 -8.42 22.71
N GLY A 167 -5.79 -8.11 23.13
CA GLY A 167 -6.10 -7.74 24.51
C GLY A 167 -5.40 -6.46 24.96
N LEU A 168 -5.19 -5.51 24.05
CA LEU A 168 -4.48 -4.25 24.27
C LEU A 168 -5.45 -3.06 24.19
N ASP A 169 -5.12 -1.99 24.92
CA ASP A 169 -5.79 -0.70 24.87
C ASP A 169 -4.75 0.38 24.54
N PHE A 170 -5.01 1.17 23.50
CA PHE A 170 -4.13 2.25 23.05
C PHE A 170 -4.76 3.64 23.30
N SER A 171 -5.76 3.74 24.17
CA SER A 171 -6.40 5.02 24.51
C SER A 171 -5.42 6.03 25.09
N ASP A 172 -4.39 5.56 25.78
CA ASP A 172 -3.33 6.37 26.37
C ASP A 172 -2.11 6.56 25.42
N GLY A 173 -2.20 6.09 24.16
CA GLY A 173 -1.15 6.23 23.16
C GLY A 173 -0.40 4.94 22.85
N PRO A 174 0.81 5.03 22.27
CA PRO A 174 1.58 3.88 21.80
C PRO A 174 1.90 2.86 22.88
N TYR A 175 1.83 1.59 22.47
CA TYR A 175 2.21 0.47 23.32
C TYR A 175 3.74 0.41 23.47
N PRO A 176 4.32 0.59 24.69
CA PRO A 176 5.77 0.72 24.86
C PRO A 176 6.60 -0.43 24.27
N PRO A 177 6.17 -1.72 24.31
CA PRO A 177 6.88 -2.81 23.65
C PRO A 177 6.89 -2.73 22.12
N ALA A 178 6.02 -1.92 21.51
CA ALA A 178 5.93 -1.72 20.06
C ALA A 178 6.34 -0.32 19.60
N ASP A 179 6.73 0.56 20.52
CA ASP A 179 7.23 1.90 20.19
C ASP A 179 8.74 1.84 19.90
N TYR A 180 9.13 2.01 18.64
CA TYR A 180 10.49 1.91 18.10
C TYR A 180 10.92 3.21 17.40
N CYS A 181 12.23 3.50 17.16
CA CYS A 181 13.42 2.81 17.64
C CYS A 181 14.09 3.63 18.74
N TYR A 182 14.42 3.00 19.84
CA TYR A 182 15.16 3.60 20.96
C TYR A 182 16.58 3.02 21.10
N CYS A 183 17.18 2.53 20.01
CA CYS A 183 18.57 2.07 20.03
C CYS A 183 19.52 3.25 20.25
N ASP A 184 20.74 2.95 20.74
CA ASP A 184 21.76 3.96 21.06
C ASP A 184 22.03 4.92 19.89
N ARG A 185 22.02 4.43 18.65
CA ARG A 185 22.19 5.23 17.44
C ARG A 185 21.07 6.28 17.31
N CYS A 186 19.81 5.84 17.33
CA CYS A 186 18.66 6.73 17.15
C CYS A 186 18.58 7.77 18.27
N VAL A 187 18.76 7.34 19.52
CA VAL A 187 18.71 8.23 20.69
C VAL A 187 19.90 9.23 20.68
N GLY A 188 21.10 8.74 20.36
CA GLY A 188 22.30 9.57 20.29
C GLY A 188 22.20 10.62 19.19
N GLU A 189 21.84 10.23 17.98
CA GLU A 189 21.69 11.14 16.85
C GLU A 189 20.57 12.17 17.09
N PHE A 190 19.44 11.75 17.65
CA PHE A 190 18.36 12.68 18.00
C PHE A 190 18.82 13.73 19.01
N LYS A 191 19.54 13.29 20.04
CA LYS A 191 20.09 14.18 21.07
C LYS A 191 21.12 15.16 20.50
N GLU A 192 21.98 14.71 19.58
CA GLU A 192 22.93 15.57 18.88
C GLU A 192 22.24 16.65 18.03
N LEU A 193 21.17 16.27 17.32
CA LEU A 193 20.44 17.17 16.44
C LEU A 193 19.56 18.18 17.18
N THR A 194 18.93 17.78 18.29
CA THR A 194 17.90 18.58 18.96
C THR A 194 18.30 19.12 20.35
N GLY A 195 19.32 18.52 20.96
CA GLY A 195 19.67 18.76 22.37
C GLY A 195 18.73 18.04 23.35
N ILE A 196 17.69 17.34 22.89
CA ILE A 196 16.71 16.65 23.74
C ILE A 196 17.19 15.23 24.02
N ASP A 197 17.21 14.85 25.30
CA ASP A 197 17.40 13.45 25.71
C ASP A 197 16.05 12.75 25.81
N ILE A 198 15.69 12.00 24.78
CA ILE A 198 14.38 11.35 24.70
C ILE A 198 14.17 10.29 25.79
N LEU A 199 15.24 9.70 26.30
CA LEU A 199 15.16 8.71 27.40
C LEU A 199 14.81 9.36 28.75
N GLN A 200 14.96 10.70 28.87
CA GLN A 200 14.59 11.46 30.05
C GLN A 200 13.22 12.13 29.90
N ALA A 201 12.56 12.01 28.74
CA ALA A 201 11.24 12.56 28.54
C ALA A 201 10.21 11.77 29.35
N GLU A 202 9.37 12.46 30.13
CA GLU A 202 8.28 11.86 30.88
C GLU A 202 7.30 11.15 29.91
N ASP A 203 6.96 11.85 28.84
CA ASP A 203 6.18 11.29 27.73
C ASP A 203 6.89 11.57 26.38
N PRO A 204 7.57 10.58 25.77
CA PRO A 204 8.19 10.72 24.47
C PRO A 204 7.21 11.06 23.35
N GLN A 205 5.91 10.74 23.48
CA GLN A 205 4.88 11.06 22.47
C GLN A 205 4.55 12.56 22.46
N ALA A 206 4.77 13.26 23.58
CA ALA A 206 4.61 14.70 23.67
C ALA A 206 5.82 15.48 23.09
N VAL A 207 6.81 14.77 22.50
CA VAL A 207 7.98 15.36 21.82
C VAL A 207 7.79 15.22 20.30
N PRO A 208 7.22 16.23 19.62
CA PRO A 208 6.92 16.15 18.19
C PRO A 208 8.18 15.99 17.34
N GLU A 209 9.31 16.51 17.78
CA GLU A 209 10.61 16.36 17.13
C GLU A 209 11.04 14.88 17.07
N TRP A 210 10.68 14.08 18.09
CA TRP A 210 10.96 12.63 18.09
C TRP A 210 10.15 11.88 17.03
N THR A 211 8.90 12.22 16.87
CA THR A 211 8.07 11.68 15.79
C THR A 211 8.61 12.10 14.42
N ALA A 212 8.89 13.40 14.23
CA ALA A 212 9.46 13.91 12.99
C ALA A 212 10.82 13.27 12.65
N PHE A 213 11.69 13.07 13.64
CA PHE A 213 12.98 12.39 13.46
C PHE A 213 12.78 10.96 12.92
N ARG A 214 11.89 10.19 13.53
CA ARG A 214 11.59 8.80 13.09
C ARG A 214 10.98 8.75 11.70
N CYS A 215 10.01 9.60 11.40
CA CYS A 215 9.47 9.75 10.04
C CYS A 215 10.56 10.10 9.03
N GLY A 216 11.46 11.02 9.39
CA GLY A 216 12.60 11.42 8.56
C GLY A 216 13.57 10.27 8.24
N LYS A 217 13.73 9.28 9.16
CA LYS A 217 14.56 8.10 8.88
C LYS A 217 13.93 7.19 7.81
N VAL A 218 12.62 6.99 7.87
CA VAL A 218 11.91 6.23 6.84
C VAL A 218 11.94 6.97 5.51
N THR A 219 11.64 8.27 5.51
CA THR A 219 11.66 9.11 4.30
C THR A 219 13.04 9.11 3.63
N ALA A 220 14.13 9.20 4.42
CA ALA A 220 15.48 9.15 3.88
C ALA A 220 15.81 7.80 3.23
N LEU A 221 15.35 6.69 3.81
CA LEU A 221 15.49 5.35 3.21
C LEU A 221 14.71 5.24 1.91
N VAL A 222 13.43 5.64 1.89
CA VAL A 222 12.60 5.63 0.69
C VAL A 222 13.22 6.47 -0.42
N SER A 223 13.74 7.67 -0.10
CA SER A 223 14.42 8.51 -1.09
C SER A 223 15.63 7.83 -1.71
N LYS A 224 16.46 7.13 -0.93
CA LYS A 224 17.59 6.34 -1.45
C LYS A 224 17.15 5.21 -2.39
N VAL A 225 16.04 4.54 -2.03
CA VAL A 225 15.47 3.48 -2.89
C VAL A 225 14.96 4.09 -4.20
N CYS A 226 14.21 5.19 -4.14
CA CYS A 226 13.70 5.87 -5.34
C CYS A 226 14.86 6.30 -6.26
N ASP A 227 15.89 6.95 -5.71
CA ASP A 227 17.06 7.38 -6.49
C ASP A 227 17.71 6.20 -7.24
N ALA A 228 17.88 5.06 -6.56
CA ALA A 228 18.50 3.86 -7.12
C ALA A 228 17.63 3.19 -8.20
N VAL A 229 16.32 3.07 -7.96
CA VAL A 229 15.36 2.46 -8.88
C VAL A 229 15.14 3.34 -10.11
N HIS A 230 14.97 4.65 -9.92
CA HIS A 230 14.82 5.63 -11.01
C HIS A 230 16.06 5.68 -11.91
N ALA A 231 17.25 5.52 -11.35
CA ALA A 231 18.50 5.44 -12.13
C ALA A 231 18.51 4.26 -13.13
N LEU A 232 17.71 3.21 -12.89
CA LEU A 232 17.49 2.07 -13.77
C LEU A 232 16.28 2.25 -14.72
N GLY A 233 15.62 3.42 -14.70
CA GLY A 233 14.44 3.73 -15.51
C GLY A 233 13.18 3.01 -15.06
N LYS A 234 13.13 2.50 -13.84
CA LYS A 234 11.96 1.85 -13.22
C LYS A 234 11.28 2.80 -12.24
N LYS A 235 10.07 2.45 -11.81
CA LYS A 235 9.24 3.24 -10.91
C LYS A 235 9.16 2.60 -9.52
N VAL A 236 8.78 3.41 -8.53
CA VAL A 236 8.57 2.98 -7.16
C VAL A 236 7.12 3.23 -6.76
N SER A 237 6.47 2.22 -6.20
CA SER A 237 5.20 2.36 -5.50
C SER A 237 5.34 1.91 -4.04
N ALA A 238 4.39 2.28 -3.19
CA ALA A 238 4.44 1.89 -1.78
C ALA A 238 3.06 1.56 -1.23
N ASP A 239 3.01 0.50 -0.42
CA ASP A 239 1.85 0.14 0.40
C ASP A 239 1.97 0.88 1.73
N VAL A 240 0.97 1.68 2.04
CA VAL A 240 1.02 2.58 3.19
C VAL A 240 -0.23 2.46 4.05
N PHE A 241 -0.12 2.91 5.29
CA PHE A 241 -1.30 3.11 6.13
C PHE A 241 -2.15 4.25 5.57
N PRO A 242 -3.48 4.21 5.79
CA PRO A 242 -4.38 5.27 5.36
C PRO A 242 -3.95 6.64 5.91
N GLY A 243 -4.38 7.70 5.28
CA GLY A 243 -4.25 9.08 5.70
C GLY A 243 -2.98 9.43 6.48
N PRO A 244 -2.04 10.21 5.91
CA PRO A 244 -0.73 10.39 6.52
C PRO A 244 -0.81 10.97 7.94
N ASP A 245 -1.63 12.00 8.16
CA ASP A 245 -1.75 12.67 9.46
C ASP A 245 -2.69 11.92 10.42
N SER A 246 -3.77 11.32 9.88
CA SER A 246 -4.80 10.67 10.70
C SER A 246 -4.36 9.30 11.23
N HIS A 247 -3.59 8.52 10.45
CA HIS A 247 -3.23 7.14 10.79
C HIS A 247 -1.75 6.83 10.58
N ALA A 248 -1.18 7.05 9.40
CA ALA A 248 0.14 6.53 9.04
C ALA A 248 1.27 7.08 9.92
N VAL A 249 1.34 8.39 10.16
CA VAL A 249 2.35 9.01 11.03
C VAL A 249 2.19 8.58 12.49
N PRO A 250 1.01 8.70 13.14
CA PRO A 250 0.87 8.34 14.55
C PRO A 250 1.03 6.84 14.81
N MET A 251 0.61 5.97 13.88
CA MET A 251 0.62 4.54 14.10
C MET A 251 1.96 3.88 13.74
N VAL A 252 2.55 4.25 12.61
CA VAL A 252 3.71 3.53 12.02
C VAL A 252 4.85 4.41 11.52
N ARG A 253 4.77 5.73 11.73
CA ARG A 253 5.78 6.72 11.32
C ARG A 253 6.00 6.77 9.80
N GLN A 254 4.95 6.52 9.01
CA GLN A 254 4.94 6.67 7.56
C GLN A 254 4.46 8.07 7.19
N GLN A 255 5.38 9.00 6.92
CA GLN A 255 5.07 10.31 6.35
C GLN A 255 5.16 10.23 4.83
N TRP A 256 4.31 9.39 4.24
CA TRP A 256 4.38 9.01 2.84
C TRP A 256 4.04 10.12 1.84
N ASP A 257 3.33 11.14 2.28
CA ASP A 257 3.08 12.38 1.53
C ASP A 257 4.36 13.18 1.19
N GLN A 258 5.49 12.86 1.85
CA GLN A 258 6.80 13.43 1.60
C GLN A 258 7.73 12.53 0.77
N TRP A 259 7.24 11.40 0.27
CA TRP A 259 8.07 10.42 -0.41
C TRP A 259 8.11 10.69 -1.93
N PRO A 260 9.29 10.57 -2.59
CA PRO A 260 9.44 10.77 -4.02
C PRO A 260 9.06 9.52 -4.84
N ILE A 261 7.95 8.87 -4.48
CA ILE A 261 7.39 7.69 -5.14
C ILE A 261 6.51 8.07 -6.32
N ASP A 262 6.29 7.12 -7.24
CA ASP A 262 5.52 7.34 -8.47
C ASP A 262 4.04 6.96 -8.33
N MET A 263 3.67 6.21 -7.30
CA MET A 263 2.31 5.77 -7.02
C MET A 263 2.19 5.31 -5.56
N VAL A 264 1.06 5.57 -4.92
CA VAL A 264 0.80 5.16 -3.53
C VAL A 264 -0.44 4.30 -3.44
N PHE A 265 -0.37 3.25 -2.59
CA PHE A 265 -1.41 2.28 -2.35
C PHE A 265 -1.79 2.28 -0.86
N PRO A 266 -2.66 3.19 -0.40
CA PRO A 266 -3.15 3.16 0.98
C PRO A 266 -4.00 1.93 1.23
N MET A 267 -3.71 1.21 2.32
CA MET A 267 -4.43 0.01 2.76
C MET A 267 -5.71 0.40 3.51
N ASN A 268 -6.75 0.82 2.77
CA ASN A 268 -8.01 1.32 3.31
C ASN A 268 -8.92 0.17 3.78
N TYR A 269 -8.41 -0.63 4.71
CA TYR A 269 -9.09 -1.83 5.22
C TYR A 269 -10.08 -1.43 6.31
N ASN A 270 -11.26 -0.97 5.90
CA ASN A 270 -12.26 -0.33 6.76
C ASN A 270 -12.58 -1.09 8.06
N ASP A 271 -12.71 -2.41 8.02
CA ASP A 271 -13.00 -3.20 9.24
C ASP A 271 -11.86 -3.17 10.28
N PHE A 272 -10.61 -2.96 9.86
CA PHE A 272 -9.49 -2.77 10.78
C PHE A 272 -9.64 -1.48 11.61
N TYR A 273 -10.31 -0.48 11.05
CA TYR A 273 -10.57 0.80 11.72
C TYR A 273 -11.97 0.88 12.35
N LEU A 274 -12.77 -0.21 12.26
CA LEU A 274 -14.18 -0.31 12.68
C LEU A 274 -15.09 0.65 11.91
N GLU A 275 -14.79 0.87 10.63
CA GLU A 275 -15.50 1.78 9.75
C GLU A 275 -16.33 1.02 8.70
N GLY A 276 -17.35 1.69 8.16
CA GLY A 276 -18.15 1.16 7.06
C GLY A 276 -17.54 1.47 5.69
N ALA A 277 -18.16 0.94 4.62
CA ALA A 277 -17.72 1.19 3.25
C ALA A 277 -17.78 2.68 2.83
N ASP A 278 -18.64 3.48 3.46
CA ASP A 278 -18.75 4.92 3.20
C ASP A 278 -17.49 5.70 3.64
N TRP A 279 -16.78 5.22 4.68
CA TRP A 279 -15.51 5.81 5.15
C TRP A 279 -14.44 5.84 4.07
N LEU A 280 -14.48 4.91 3.11
CA LEU A 280 -13.50 4.84 2.01
C LEU A 280 -13.47 6.11 1.15
N ALA A 281 -14.61 6.77 0.98
CA ALA A 281 -14.66 8.07 0.29
C ALA A 281 -13.96 9.17 1.10
N GLU A 282 -14.17 9.20 2.40
CA GLU A 282 -13.60 10.22 3.29
C GLU A 282 -12.09 10.10 3.40
N ILE A 283 -11.60 8.87 3.66
CA ILE A 283 -10.17 8.62 3.80
C ILE A 283 -9.42 8.82 2.48
N THR A 284 -9.99 8.37 1.35
CA THR A 284 -9.41 8.57 0.03
C THR A 284 -9.31 10.07 -0.32
N ALA A 285 -10.28 10.88 0.06
CA ALA A 285 -10.22 12.34 -0.15
C ALA A 285 -9.07 13.00 0.64
N GLU A 286 -8.81 12.55 1.88
CA GLU A 286 -7.65 12.97 2.67
C GLU A 286 -6.34 12.60 1.96
N GLU A 287 -6.25 11.36 1.50
CA GLU A 287 -5.08 10.79 0.83
C GLU A 287 -4.75 11.48 -0.48
N VAL A 288 -5.74 11.68 -1.35
CA VAL A 288 -5.58 12.40 -2.63
C VAL A 288 -5.10 13.83 -2.40
N LYS A 289 -5.65 14.50 -1.38
CA LYS A 289 -5.21 15.84 -1.00
C LYS A 289 -3.76 15.87 -0.52
N ALA A 290 -3.37 14.88 0.27
CA ALA A 290 -2.01 14.79 0.83
C ALA A 290 -0.98 14.38 -0.24
N ALA A 291 -1.34 13.45 -1.13
CA ALA A 291 -0.47 12.92 -2.19
C ALA A 291 -0.14 13.98 -3.28
N GLY A 292 -0.96 15.03 -3.44
CA GLY A 292 -0.75 16.04 -4.47
C GLY A 292 -0.80 15.45 -5.88
N ASP A 293 0.34 15.45 -6.59
CA ASP A 293 0.43 14.91 -7.96
C ASP A 293 0.70 13.39 -8.02
N VAL A 294 0.97 12.73 -6.89
CA VAL A 294 1.22 11.28 -6.83
C VAL A 294 -0.12 10.53 -6.95
N PRO A 295 -0.29 9.63 -7.94
CA PRO A 295 -1.50 8.84 -8.09
C PRO A 295 -1.79 7.98 -6.84
N VAL A 296 -3.01 8.08 -6.32
CA VAL A 296 -3.52 7.28 -5.19
C VAL A 296 -4.34 6.11 -5.72
N ILE A 297 -3.95 4.90 -5.40
CA ILE A 297 -4.69 3.68 -5.70
C ILE A 297 -5.31 3.18 -4.39
N SER A 298 -6.62 3.39 -4.23
CA SER A 298 -7.31 3.01 -2.98
C SER A 298 -7.33 1.51 -2.79
N GLY A 299 -6.72 1.02 -1.72
CA GLY A 299 -6.60 -0.40 -1.39
C GLY A 299 -7.81 -0.92 -0.63
N LEU A 300 -8.54 -1.86 -1.20
CA LEU A 300 -9.78 -2.39 -0.66
C LEU A 300 -9.59 -3.82 -0.16
N PHE A 301 -10.08 -4.11 1.04
CA PHE A 301 -10.02 -5.41 1.67
C PHE A 301 -11.27 -6.24 1.36
N ILE A 302 -11.10 -7.48 0.87
CA ILE A 302 -12.21 -8.32 0.39
C ILE A 302 -12.56 -9.42 1.41
N CYS A 303 -13.82 -9.50 1.80
CA CYS A 303 -14.34 -10.54 2.69
C CYS A 303 -14.57 -11.86 1.96
N ARG A 304 -13.65 -12.81 2.11
CA ARG A 304 -13.74 -14.14 1.48
C ARG A 304 -14.94 -14.95 1.99
N GLU A 305 -15.22 -14.91 3.28
CA GLU A 305 -16.28 -15.69 3.94
C GLU A 305 -17.47 -14.80 4.31
N TRP A 306 -17.90 -13.95 3.38
CA TRP A 306 -18.89 -12.91 3.63
C TRP A 306 -20.22 -13.43 4.19
N GLN A 307 -20.64 -14.67 3.82
CA GLN A 307 -21.86 -15.29 4.36
C GLN A 307 -21.77 -15.53 5.87
N ARG A 308 -20.56 -15.59 6.41
CA ARG A 308 -20.24 -15.84 7.84
C ARG A 308 -19.60 -14.67 8.53
N LYS A 309 -19.51 -13.49 7.89
CA LYS A 309 -18.80 -12.30 8.43
C LYS A 309 -19.20 -12.01 9.89
N ALA A 310 -20.48 -12.12 10.24
CA ALA A 310 -20.94 -11.85 11.60
C ALA A 310 -20.45 -12.86 12.65
N GLU A 311 -20.00 -14.04 12.25
CA GLU A 311 -19.45 -15.10 13.13
C GLU A 311 -17.94 -14.92 13.36
N ILE A 312 -17.27 -14.19 12.46
CA ILE A 312 -15.82 -13.96 12.48
C ILE A 312 -15.53 -12.82 13.44
N LYS A 313 -14.70 -13.08 14.46
CA LYS A 313 -14.34 -12.06 15.48
C LYS A 313 -13.05 -11.31 15.13
N ASP A 314 -12.22 -11.87 14.26
CA ASP A 314 -10.95 -11.30 13.84
C ASP A 314 -11.16 -10.41 12.61
N PRO A 315 -10.85 -9.10 12.64
CA PRO A 315 -10.99 -8.23 11.48
C PRO A 315 -10.19 -8.67 10.26
N GLU A 316 -9.15 -9.48 10.42
CA GLU A 316 -8.43 -10.09 9.30
C GLU A 316 -9.29 -11.08 8.47
N GLY A 317 -10.36 -11.60 9.06
CA GLY A 317 -11.37 -12.42 8.37
C GLY A 317 -12.53 -11.62 7.80
N HIS A 318 -12.56 -10.31 8.01
CA HIS A 318 -13.60 -9.40 7.50
C HIS A 318 -13.24 -8.86 6.11
N GLY A 319 -13.67 -7.66 5.79
CA GLY A 319 -13.51 -6.98 4.51
C GLY A 319 -14.86 -6.66 3.87
N LEU A 320 -14.83 -6.13 2.67
CA LEU A 320 -16.03 -5.73 1.93
C LEU A 320 -16.90 -6.92 1.55
N LEU A 321 -18.20 -6.78 1.80
CA LEU A 321 -19.24 -7.69 1.27
C LEU A 321 -19.46 -7.42 -0.23
N PRO A 322 -20.01 -8.38 -1.01
CA PRO A 322 -20.39 -8.13 -2.39
C PRO A 322 -21.27 -6.88 -2.57
N SER A 323 -22.22 -6.67 -1.65
CA SER A 323 -23.12 -5.50 -1.67
C SER A 323 -22.45 -4.16 -1.39
N GLU A 324 -21.24 -4.15 -0.84
CA GLU A 324 -20.46 -2.95 -0.48
C GLU A 324 -19.49 -2.52 -1.59
N ILE A 325 -19.16 -3.41 -2.55
CA ILE A 325 -18.19 -3.14 -3.63
C ILE A 325 -18.52 -1.85 -4.39
N ALA A 326 -19.79 -1.67 -4.75
CA ALA A 326 -20.18 -0.48 -5.53
C ALA A 326 -19.99 0.81 -4.73
N THR A 327 -20.32 0.82 -3.44
CA THR A 327 -20.12 1.97 -2.55
C THR A 327 -18.64 2.28 -2.40
N ALA A 328 -17.82 1.26 -2.12
CA ALA A 328 -16.39 1.37 -1.93
C ALA A 328 -15.67 1.91 -3.17
N VAL A 329 -15.90 1.29 -4.33
CA VAL A 329 -15.25 1.67 -5.59
C VAL A 329 -15.66 3.07 -6.02
N LYS A 330 -16.99 3.35 -6.08
CA LYS A 330 -17.47 4.68 -6.47
C LYS A 330 -17.04 5.76 -5.48
N GLY A 331 -17.13 5.49 -4.19
CA GLY A 331 -16.70 6.44 -3.16
C GLY A 331 -15.23 6.83 -3.30
N SER A 332 -14.33 5.85 -3.50
CA SER A 332 -12.91 6.11 -3.71
C SER A 332 -12.64 6.87 -5.02
N MET A 333 -13.29 6.47 -6.12
CA MET A 333 -13.11 7.13 -7.43
C MET A 333 -13.65 8.57 -7.42
N ASP A 334 -14.84 8.79 -6.85
CA ASP A 334 -15.45 10.13 -6.71
C ASP A 334 -14.61 11.05 -5.81
N ALA A 335 -13.88 10.47 -4.85
CA ALA A 335 -12.93 11.19 -3.99
C ALA A 335 -11.62 11.55 -4.70
N GLY A 336 -11.40 11.07 -5.94
CA GLY A 336 -10.25 11.41 -6.77
C GLY A 336 -9.16 10.35 -6.84
N ALA A 337 -9.41 9.11 -6.37
CA ALA A 337 -8.46 8.02 -6.56
C ALA A 337 -8.16 7.83 -8.05
N ALA A 338 -6.91 7.52 -8.38
CA ALA A 338 -6.46 7.19 -9.72
C ALA A 338 -6.80 5.73 -10.12
N GLY A 339 -7.19 4.91 -9.16
CA GLY A 339 -7.56 3.52 -9.36
C GLY A 339 -7.86 2.80 -8.05
N ILE A 340 -8.09 1.50 -8.15
CA ILE A 340 -8.44 0.61 -7.04
C ILE A 340 -7.47 -0.56 -7.01
N CYS A 341 -7.07 -1.01 -5.80
CA CYS A 341 -6.35 -2.25 -5.61
C CYS A 341 -7.08 -3.17 -4.64
N LEU A 342 -7.22 -4.44 -4.98
CA LEU A 342 -7.95 -5.41 -4.18
C LEU A 342 -6.99 -6.29 -3.34
N PHE A 343 -7.25 -6.43 -2.07
CA PHE A 343 -6.56 -7.38 -1.19
C PHE A 343 -7.53 -8.46 -0.70
N THR A 344 -7.57 -9.66 -1.33
CA THR A 344 -6.91 -10.06 -2.56
C THR A 344 -7.94 -10.49 -3.60
N PRO A 345 -7.65 -10.42 -4.90
CA PRO A 345 -8.53 -11.00 -5.92
C PRO A 345 -8.82 -12.49 -5.70
N GLY A 346 -7.84 -13.25 -5.16
CA GLY A 346 -8.02 -14.65 -4.79
C GLY A 346 -9.06 -14.91 -3.68
N SER A 347 -9.49 -13.88 -2.96
CA SER A 347 -10.57 -13.94 -1.95
C SER A 347 -11.95 -13.63 -2.51
N MET A 348 -12.04 -13.15 -3.77
CA MET A 348 -13.31 -12.78 -4.36
C MET A 348 -14.18 -14.00 -4.68
N THR A 349 -15.44 -13.92 -4.29
CA THR A 349 -16.47 -14.90 -4.66
C THR A 349 -17.12 -14.50 -5.99
N PRO A 350 -17.89 -15.41 -6.64
CA PRO A 350 -18.62 -15.04 -7.86
C PRO A 350 -19.53 -13.82 -7.70
N GLU A 351 -20.08 -13.61 -6.51
CA GLU A 351 -20.91 -12.44 -6.19
C GLU A 351 -20.09 -11.14 -6.16
N HIS A 352 -18.89 -11.17 -5.59
CA HIS A 352 -17.97 -10.02 -5.63
C HIS A 352 -17.60 -9.66 -7.07
N TRP A 353 -17.21 -10.66 -7.88
CA TRP A 353 -16.90 -10.45 -9.29
C TRP A 353 -18.07 -9.84 -10.06
N ALA A 354 -19.29 -10.38 -9.84
CA ALA A 354 -20.48 -9.87 -10.51
C ALA A 354 -20.81 -8.40 -10.16
N GLU A 355 -20.50 -7.94 -8.95
CA GLU A 355 -20.66 -6.52 -8.58
C GLU A 355 -19.55 -5.64 -9.14
N LEU A 356 -18.30 -6.12 -9.12
CA LEU A 356 -17.16 -5.38 -9.66
C LEU A 356 -17.27 -5.19 -11.20
N ASP A 357 -17.63 -6.24 -11.94
CA ASP A 357 -17.73 -6.20 -13.40
C ASP A 357 -18.73 -5.15 -13.91
N LYS A 358 -19.78 -4.85 -13.14
CA LYS A 358 -20.74 -3.78 -13.48
C LYS A 358 -20.11 -2.38 -13.46
N LEU A 359 -18.94 -2.24 -12.83
CA LEU A 359 -18.28 -0.95 -12.63
C LEU A 359 -17.08 -0.77 -13.57
N VAL A 360 -16.45 -1.86 -13.98
CA VAL A 360 -15.16 -1.81 -14.69
C VAL A 360 -15.24 -2.32 -16.14
N LEU A 361 -16.26 -3.08 -16.51
CA LEU A 361 -16.52 -3.60 -17.86
C LEU A 361 -17.67 -2.85 -18.55
#